data_9c27d2daab25c7172962429919a4178f
#
_entry.id   9c27d2daab25c7172962429919a4178f
#
_cell.length_a   1.000
_cell.length_b   1.000
_cell.length_c   1.000
_cell.angle_alpha   90.00
_cell.angle_beta   90.00
_cell.angle_gamma   90.00
#
_symmetry.space_group_name_H-M   'P 1'
#
loop_
_entity.id
_entity.type
_entity.pdbx_description
1 polymer ?
#
loop_
_entity_poly.entity_id
_entity_poly.type
_entity_poly.pdbx_seq_one_letter_code
_entity_poly.pdbx_strand_id
1 'polypeptide(L)'
;MSLGGAVESRCPIQAGIQLHMDDQYHPVTMSETGRMEAFSDGVLAIAVTLLVLDLHVPPRNVLQEPLAVALAHEWPAYAAYVTSFLIIGIIWVNHHAVFELVGRVDRSVLFLNLLLLMAVVAIPFATALLSEYLLAGNGNARSAALVYSAVMLAMSFGFATLYTYVALNPVLLADGVDPGSVRRSIVRFSAIGIGLYVVTLGIAVVSAPACLVAHFVIAIYYCFQQIRPRSPAA
;
A
#
# COMPACT_ATOMS: atom_id res chain seq x y z
N MET A 1 -49.24 26.34 -60.52
CA MET A 1 -48.03 26.19 -61.30
C MET A 1 -46.89 26.70 -60.45
N SER A 2 -45.93 26.05 -60.05
CA SER A 2 -44.97 25.02 -60.34
C SER A 2 -44.14 24.88 -59.06
N LEU A 3 -44.13 23.81 -58.39
CA LEU A 3 -43.15 22.72 -58.28
C LEU A 3 -41.68 23.13 -58.22
N GLY A 4 -41.04 22.74 -57.15
CA GLY A 4 -39.59 22.77 -56.93
C GLY A 4 -39.19 22.10 -55.61
N GLY A 5 -39.43 20.78 -55.50
CA GLY A 5 -38.86 19.99 -54.39
C GLY A 5 -37.41 19.68 -54.68
N ALA A 6 -36.47 20.18 -53.87
CA ALA A 6 -35.09 19.72 -53.86
C ALA A 6 -34.96 18.48 -52.98
N VAL A 7 -34.77 17.32 -53.61
CA VAL A 7 -34.38 16.06 -52.98
C VAL A 7 -32.88 16.16 -52.71
N GLU A 8 -32.50 16.41 -51.46
CA GLU A 8 -31.12 16.30 -50.99
C GLU A 8 -30.81 14.80 -50.84
N SER A 9 -30.13 14.24 -51.87
CA SER A 9 -29.58 12.89 -51.82
C SER A 9 -28.38 12.85 -50.86
N ARG A 10 -28.62 12.48 -49.60
CA ARG A 10 -27.55 12.17 -48.64
C ARG A 10 -26.82 10.92 -49.10
N CYS A 11 -25.50 11.06 -49.29
CA CYS A 11 -24.59 10.01 -49.69
C CYS A 11 -24.62 8.88 -48.63
N PRO A 12 -24.90 7.59 -49.00
CA PRO A 12 -25.01 6.48 -48.04
C PRO A 12 -23.70 6.15 -47.29
N ILE A 13 -22.57 6.65 -47.79
CA ILE A 13 -21.25 6.43 -47.18
C ILE A 13 -21.11 7.23 -45.84
N GLN A 14 -21.73 8.40 -45.73
CA GLN A 14 -21.67 9.21 -44.48
C GLN A 14 -22.52 8.60 -43.36
N ALA A 15 -23.60 7.94 -43.65
CA ALA A 15 -24.44 7.26 -42.66
C ALA A 15 -23.76 6.02 -42.05
N GLY A 16 -22.97 5.28 -42.85
CA GLY A 16 -22.21 4.13 -42.35
C GLY A 16 -21.03 4.47 -41.45
N ILE A 17 -20.38 5.61 -41.69
CA ILE A 17 -19.24 6.10 -40.86
C ILE A 17 -19.75 6.62 -39.52
N GLN A 18 -20.91 7.28 -39.48
CA GLN A 18 -21.50 7.80 -38.26
C GLN A 18 -21.94 6.67 -37.29
N LEU A 19 -22.55 5.59 -37.85
CA LEU A 19 -22.97 4.43 -37.06
C LEU A 19 -21.80 3.60 -36.48
N HIS A 20 -20.62 3.64 -37.13
CA HIS A 20 -19.46 2.87 -36.65
C HIS A 20 -18.61 3.67 -35.62
N MET A 21 -18.76 4.99 -35.52
CA MET A 21 -18.08 5.83 -34.55
C MET A 21 -18.82 5.96 -33.21
N ASP A 22 -20.14 5.80 -33.20
CA ASP A 22 -20.94 5.88 -31.96
C ASP A 22 -20.88 4.58 -31.12
N ASP A 23 -20.50 3.47 -31.72
CA ASP A 23 -20.51 2.13 -31.06
C ASP A 23 -19.19 1.82 -30.28
N GLN A 24 -18.19 2.69 -30.32
CA GLN A 24 -16.88 2.46 -29.68
C GLN A 24 -16.51 3.41 -28.54
N TYR A 25 -17.30 4.42 -28.24
CA TYR A 25 -17.00 5.32 -27.14
C TYR A 25 -17.93 5.07 -25.93
N HIS A 26 -17.71 3.91 -25.26
CA HIS A 26 -18.17 3.76 -23.89
C HIS A 26 -17.16 4.46 -22.98
N PRO A 27 -17.51 5.58 -22.34
CA PRO A 27 -16.63 6.13 -21.31
C PRO A 27 -16.48 5.05 -20.23
N VAL A 28 -15.24 4.63 -19.98
CA VAL A 28 -14.91 3.72 -18.87
C VAL A 28 -15.20 4.50 -17.57
N THR A 29 -16.44 4.39 -17.11
CA THR A 29 -16.81 4.92 -15.79
C THR A 29 -16.20 4.02 -14.74
N MET A 30 -15.06 4.44 -14.16
CA MET A 30 -14.49 3.74 -13.01
C MET A 30 -15.52 3.69 -11.87
N SER A 31 -15.74 2.52 -11.30
CA SER A 31 -16.58 2.36 -10.10
C SER A 31 -15.98 3.19 -8.94
N GLU A 32 -16.79 3.54 -7.93
CA GLU A 32 -16.29 4.25 -6.75
C GLU A 32 -15.16 3.47 -6.06
N THR A 33 -15.24 2.13 -6.04
CA THR A 33 -14.20 1.23 -5.56
C THR A 33 -12.91 1.39 -6.36
N GLY A 34 -12.99 1.36 -7.70
CA GLY A 34 -11.81 1.52 -8.57
C GLY A 34 -11.15 2.90 -8.44
N ARG A 35 -11.91 3.97 -8.18
CA ARG A 35 -11.33 5.30 -7.93
C ARG A 35 -10.56 5.35 -6.61
N MET A 36 -11.09 4.73 -5.57
CA MET A 36 -10.44 4.65 -4.26
C MET A 36 -9.17 3.80 -4.33
N GLU A 37 -9.22 2.65 -5.03
CA GLU A 37 -8.08 1.78 -5.28
C GLU A 37 -6.96 2.52 -6.02
N ALA A 38 -7.28 3.19 -7.13
CA ALA A 38 -6.32 3.98 -7.89
C ALA A 38 -5.69 5.12 -7.06
N PHE A 39 -6.45 5.77 -6.19
CA PHE A 39 -5.92 6.75 -5.26
C PHE A 39 -4.95 6.12 -4.26
N SER A 40 -5.31 4.98 -3.68
CA SER A 40 -4.46 4.25 -2.72
C SER A 40 -3.17 3.78 -3.36
N ASP A 41 -3.23 3.22 -4.58
CA ASP A 41 -2.07 2.79 -5.35
C ASP A 41 -1.11 3.95 -5.62
N GLY A 42 -1.64 5.12 -5.97
CA GLY A 42 -0.85 6.33 -6.15
C GLY A 42 -0.12 6.75 -4.87
N VAL A 43 -0.79 6.74 -3.73
CA VAL A 43 -0.20 7.09 -2.42
C VAL A 43 0.87 6.07 -2.02
N LEU A 44 0.61 4.76 -2.17
CA LEU A 44 1.54 3.69 -1.86
C LEU A 44 2.79 3.74 -2.76
N ALA A 45 2.61 4.02 -4.06
CA ALA A 45 3.71 4.20 -5.00
C ALA A 45 4.61 5.39 -4.62
N ILE A 46 4.01 6.52 -4.22
CA ILE A 46 4.77 7.68 -3.73
C ILE A 46 5.53 7.33 -2.45
N ALA A 47 4.89 6.68 -1.49
CA ALA A 47 5.54 6.30 -0.23
C ALA A 47 6.76 5.40 -0.47
N VAL A 48 6.65 4.40 -1.35
CA VAL A 48 7.76 3.52 -1.73
C VAL A 48 8.90 4.29 -2.39
N THR A 49 8.60 5.21 -3.30
CA THR A 49 9.63 5.97 -4.02
C THR A 49 10.35 6.99 -3.13
N LEU A 50 9.68 7.52 -2.11
CA LEU A 50 10.31 8.44 -1.15
C LEU A 50 11.39 7.76 -0.30
N LEU A 51 11.32 6.45 -0.09
CA LEU A 51 12.33 5.72 0.69
C LEU A 51 13.75 5.83 0.11
N VAL A 52 13.89 5.96 -1.21
CA VAL A 52 15.22 6.05 -1.84
C VAL A 52 15.92 7.37 -1.53
N LEU A 53 15.18 8.40 -1.16
CA LEU A 53 15.76 9.72 -0.85
C LEU A 53 16.59 9.71 0.45
N ASP A 54 16.39 8.71 1.30
CA ASP A 54 17.16 8.52 2.53
C ASP A 54 18.51 7.82 2.32
N LEU A 55 18.78 7.36 1.08
CA LEU A 55 20.07 6.79 0.72
C LEU A 55 21.05 7.90 0.36
N HIS A 56 21.94 8.24 1.28
CA HIS A 56 22.88 9.33 1.11
C HIS A 56 24.08 8.93 0.25
N VAL A 57 24.49 9.81 -0.66
CA VAL A 57 25.75 9.67 -1.38
C VAL A 57 26.86 10.29 -0.53
N PRO A 58 27.91 9.52 -0.15
CA PRO A 58 29.01 10.06 0.63
C PRO A 58 29.64 11.27 -0.07
N PRO A 59 29.77 12.43 0.60
CA PRO A 59 30.23 13.66 -0.02
C PRO A 59 31.72 13.57 -0.41
N ARG A 60 32.03 13.80 -1.69
CA ARG A 60 33.36 13.63 -2.31
C ARG A 60 34.47 14.43 -1.62
N ASN A 61 34.14 15.59 -1.08
CA ASN A 61 35.12 16.52 -0.46
C ASN A 61 35.46 16.17 1.00
N VAL A 62 34.79 15.18 1.60
CA VAL A 62 34.97 14.76 3.00
C VAL A 62 35.52 13.34 3.09
N LEU A 63 35.52 12.59 1.98
CA LEU A 63 35.98 11.21 1.94
C LEU A 63 37.49 11.12 2.26
N GLN A 64 37.81 10.57 3.42
CA GLN A 64 39.16 10.20 3.85
C GLN A 64 39.49 8.72 3.58
N GLU A 65 38.54 7.95 3.09
CA GLU A 65 38.60 6.52 2.82
C GLU A 65 38.10 6.18 1.40
N PRO A 66 38.41 4.99 0.86
CA PRO A 66 37.88 4.54 -0.43
C PRO A 66 36.34 4.55 -0.45
N LEU A 67 35.73 4.98 -1.58
CA LEU A 67 34.27 5.05 -1.74
C LEU A 67 33.57 3.75 -1.38
N ALA A 68 34.16 2.59 -1.70
CA ALA A 68 33.58 1.29 -1.38
C ALA A 68 33.45 1.06 0.14
N VAL A 69 34.38 1.57 0.94
CA VAL A 69 34.34 1.48 2.41
C VAL A 69 33.28 2.44 2.96
N ALA A 70 33.24 3.67 2.46
CA ALA A 70 32.22 4.65 2.85
C ALA A 70 30.81 4.13 2.55
N LEU A 71 30.59 3.55 1.35
CA LEU A 71 29.30 2.92 1.01
C LEU A 71 28.96 1.73 1.91
N ALA A 72 29.96 0.94 2.32
CA ALA A 72 29.73 -0.19 3.23
C ALA A 72 29.33 0.29 4.64
N HIS A 73 29.77 1.46 5.07
CA HIS A 73 29.37 2.06 6.35
C HIS A 73 27.88 2.50 6.37
N GLU A 74 27.30 2.77 5.19
CA GLU A 74 25.87 3.12 5.05
C GLU A 74 24.92 1.90 5.11
N TRP A 75 25.41 0.72 5.49
CA TRP A 75 24.57 -0.50 5.58
C TRP A 75 23.29 -0.34 6.42
N PRO A 76 23.22 0.51 7.49
CA PRO A 76 21.98 0.72 8.22
C PRO A 76 20.88 1.33 7.35
N ALA A 77 21.24 2.29 6.49
CA ALA A 77 20.31 2.91 5.56
C ALA A 77 19.79 1.89 4.54
N TYR A 78 20.68 1.06 3.96
CA TYR A 78 20.26 -0.01 3.03
C TYR A 78 19.36 -1.03 3.69
N ALA A 79 19.68 -1.47 4.90
CA ALA A 79 18.87 -2.43 5.63
C ALA A 79 17.48 -1.89 6.00
N ALA A 80 17.42 -0.63 6.47
CA ALA A 80 16.16 0.04 6.77
C ALA A 80 15.32 0.26 5.50
N TYR A 81 15.95 0.72 4.40
CA TYR A 81 15.33 0.89 3.09
C TYR A 81 14.70 -0.40 2.59
N VAL A 82 15.48 -1.49 2.50
CA VAL A 82 14.97 -2.78 1.99
C VAL A 82 13.83 -3.30 2.86
N THR A 83 13.96 -3.20 4.19
CA THR A 83 12.91 -3.64 5.11
C THR A 83 11.61 -2.87 4.89
N SER A 84 11.68 -1.54 4.83
CA SER A 84 10.50 -0.68 4.66
C SER A 84 9.89 -0.81 3.26
N PHE A 85 10.71 -0.98 2.23
CA PHE A 85 10.26 -1.25 0.86
C PHE A 85 9.44 -2.54 0.79
N LEU A 86 9.95 -3.63 1.38
CA LEU A 86 9.21 -4.89 1.45
C LEU A 86 7.91 -4.75 2.21
N ILE A 87 7.90 -4.03 3.34
CA ILE A 87 6.69 -3.81 4.14
C ILE A 87 5.63 -3.06 3.33
N ILE A 88 5.98 -1.93 2.67
CA ILE A 88 5.02 -1.18 1.85
C ILE A 88 4.54 -2.04 0.66
N GLY A 89 5.44 -2.79 0.02
CA GLY A 89 5.07 -3.70 -1.06
C GLY A 89 4.09 -4.78 -0.63
N ILE A 90 4.28 -5.36 0.56
CA ILE A 90 3.36 -6.34 1.14
C ILE A 90 1.99 -5.72 1.46
N ILE A 91 2.00 -4.49 1.99
CA ILE A 91 0.76 -3.74 2.24
C ILE A 91 0.01 -3.57 0.93
N TRP A 92 0.68 -3.13 -0.14
CA TRP A 92 0.09 -2.95 -1.45
C TRP A 92 -0.55 -4.23 -1.98
N VAL A 93 0.18 -5.35 -1.96
CA VAL A 93 -0.33 -6.65 -2.43
C VAL A 93 -1.57 -7.09 -1.65
N ASN A 94 -1.55 -6.97 -0.32
CA ASN A 94 -2.69 -7.35 0.51
C ASN A 94 -3.85 -6.36 0.43
N HIS A 95 -3.57 -5.07 0.24
CA HIS A 95 -4.57 -4.03 0.00
C HIS A 95 -5.34 -4.35 -1.28
N HIS A 96 -4.64 -4.55 -2.39
CA HIS A 96 -5.23 -4.94 -3.66
C HIS A 96 -6.09 -6.21 -3.55
N ALA A 97 -5.54 -7.29 -2.97
CA ALA A 97 -6.24 -8.55 -2.79
C ALA A 97 -7.54 -8.45 -1.96
N VAL A 98 -7.60 -7.53 -0.99
CA VAL A 98 -8.84 -7.32 -0.20
C VAL A 98 -9.82 -6.44 -0.95
N PHE A 99 -9.35 -5.43 -1.71
CA PHE A 99 -10.25 -4.58 -2.51
C PHE A 99 -10.91 -5.33 -3.66
N GLU A 100 -10.30 -6.40 -4.19
CA GLU A 100 -10.98 -7.33 -5.11
C GLU A 100 -12.24 -7.99 -4.51
N LEU A 101 -12.33 -8.06 -3.17
CA LEU A 101 -13.51 -8.60 -2.46
C LEU A 101 -14.56 -7.53 -2.17
N VAL A 102 -14.26 -6.24 -2.39
CA VAL A 102 -15.13 -5.12 -2.06
C VAL A 102 -15.92 -4.71 -3.30
N GLY A 103 -17.22 -4.97 -3.28
CA GLY A 103 -18.14 -4.57 -4.36
C GLY A 103 -18.67 -3.15 -4.21
N ARG A 104 -18.71 -2.61 -2.99
CA ARG A 104 -19.26 -1.27 -2.68
C ARG A 104 -18.42 -0.58 -1.62
N VAL A 105 -18.34 0.74 -1.73
CA VAL A 105 -17.60 1.60 -0.80
C VAL A 105 -18.57 2.57 -0.15
N ASP A 106 -18.50 2.67 1.17
CA ASP A 106 -19.21 3.69 1.93
C ASP A 106 -18.25 4.76 2.47
N ARG A 107 -18.81 5.78 3.08
CA ARG A 107 -18.03 6.89 3.66
C ARG A 107 -17.05 6.41 4.74
N SER A 108 -17.41 5.39 5.51
CA SER A 108 -16.55 4.85 6.58
C SER A 108 -15.33 4.16 6.00
N VAL A 109 -15.50 3.36 4.94
CA VAL A 109 -14.38 2.73 4.22
C VAL A 109 -13.41 3.77 3.69
N LEU A 110 -13.91 4.89 3.11
CA LEU A 110 -13.06 5.98 2.62
C LEU A 110 -12.21 6.59 3.74
N PHE A 111 -12.80 6.92 4.90
CA PHE A 111 -12.06 7.50 6.02
C PHE A 111 -11.08 6.52 6.66
N LEU A 112 -11.45 5.25 6.82
CA LEU A 112 -10.58 4.22 7.35
C LEU A 112 -9.39 3.95 6.41
N ASN A 113 -9.63 3.98 5.09
CA ASN A 113 -8.58 3.90 4.10
C ASN A 113 -7.61 5.09 4.20
N LEU A 114 -8.12 6.33 4.33
CA LEU A 114 -7.28 7.50 4.54
C LEU A 114 -6.43 7.40 5.81
N LEU A 115 -6.98 6.85 6.90
CA LEU A 115 -6.24 6.62 8.14
C LEU A 115 -5.11 5.61 7.95
N LEU A 116 -5.35 4.52 7.23
CA LEU A 116 -4.32 3.56 6.85
C LEU A 116 -3.22 4.23 6.02
N LEU A 117 -3.59 4.95 4.96
CA LEU A 117 -2.66 5.63 4.07
C LEU A 117 -1.83 6.69 4.79
N MET A 118 -2.42 7.41 5.76
CA MET A 118 -1.70 8.36 6.60
C MET A 118 -0.57 7.68 7.39
N ALA A 119 -0.83 6.49 7.95
CA ALA A 119 0.20 5.72 8.65
C ALA A 119 1.30 5.23 7.69
N VAL A 120 0.92 4.79 6.48
CA VAL A 120 1.89 4.33 5.46
C VAL A 120 2.79 5.46 4.97
N VAL A 121 2.25 6.66 4.73
CA VAL A 121 3.04 7.83 4.31
C VAL A 121 4.03 8.29 5.37
N ALA A 122 3.84 7.94 6.64
CA ALA A 122 4.79 8.20 7.70
C ALA A 122 5.98 7.22 7.73
N ILE A 123 5.91 6.08 6.99
CA ILE A 123 6.97 5.07 6.99
C ILE A 123 8.32 5.62 6.49
N PRO A 124 8.42 6.37 5.36
CA PRO A 124 9.70 6.93 4.92
C PRO A 124 10.37 7.76 6.00
N PHE A 125 9.66 8.68 6.66
CA PHE A 125 10.21 9.46 7.76
C PHE A 125 10.74 8.57 8.91
N ALA A 126 9.97 7.57 9.32
CA ALA A 126 10.40 6.66 10.39
C ALA A 126 11.61 5.81 9.96
N THR A 127 11.71 5.48 8.68
CA THR A 127 12.84 4.75 8.08
C THR A 127 14.12 5.60 8.11
N ALA A 128 14.05 6.86 7.66
CA ALA A 128 15.15 7.82 7.74
C ALA A 128 15.64 7.97 9.17
N LEU A 129 14.71 8.18 10.10
CA LEU A 129 15.05 8.33 11.52
C LEU A 129 15.74 7.08 12.08
N LEU A 130 15.26 5.88 11.76
CA LEU A 130 15.87 4.65 12.23
C LEU A 130 17.24 4.44 11.62
N SER A 131 17.43 4.68 10.33
CA SER A 131 18.71 4.50 9.62
C SER A 131 19.81 5.40 10.20
N GLU A 132 19.49 6.67 10.45
CA GLU A 132 20.41 7.67 10.97
C GLU A 132 20.89 7.35 12.40
N TYR A 133 19.99 6.84 13.24
CA TYR A 133 20.28 6.62 14.66
C TYR A 133 20.50 5.15 15.04
N LEU A 134 20.47 4.21 14.09
CA LEU A 134 20.51 2.76 14.36
C LEU A 134 21.70 2.35 15.23
N LEU A 135 22.88 2.91 14.94
CA LEU A 135 24.15 2.60 15.61
C LEU A 135 24.58 3.65 16.63
N ALA A 136 23.74 4.61 16.96
CA ALA A 136 24.10 5.67 17.90
C ALA A 136 24.43 5.19 19.33
N GLY A 137 24.09 3.95 19.66
CA GLY A 137 24.48 3.27 20.91
C GLY A 137 23.93 3.89 22.20
N ASN A 138 22.93 4.78 22.10
CA ASN A 138 22.41 5.58 23.20
C ASN A 138 20.87 5.66 23.19
N GLY A 139 20.29 6.54 23.98
CA GLY A 139 18.85 6.80 24.04
C GLY A 139 18.23 7.20 22.68
N ASN A 140 19.01 7.80 21.78
CA ASN A 140 18.55 8.22 20.45
C ASN A 140 18.23 7.00 19.55
N ALA A 141 19.08 5.97 19.54
CA ALA A 141 18.82 4.72 18.83
C ALA A 141 17.50 4.08 19.31
N ARG A 142 17.28 4.05 20.62
CA ARG A 142 16.04 3.56 21.22
C ARG A 142 14.83 4.39 20.75
N SER A 143 14.94 5.72 20.82
CA SER A 143 13.86 6.62 20.40
C SER A 143 13.50 6.42 18.91
N ALA A 144 14.49 6.31 18.04
CA ALA A 144 14.29 6.06 16.62
C ALA A 144 13.60 4.71 16.37
N ALA A 145 14.05 3.64 17.04
CA ALA A 145 13.43 2.31 16.94
C ALA A 145 11.99 2.29 17.46
N LEU A 146 11.70 3.03 18.53
CA LEU A 146 10.35 3.17 19.07
C LEU A 146 9.43 3.91 18.10
N VAL A 147 9.89 5.02 17.49
CA VAL A 147 9.11 5.76 16.48
C VAL A 147 8.83 4.86 15.27
N TYR A 148 9.84 4.15 14.76
CA TYR A 148 9.67 3.22 13.65
C TYR A 148 8.64 2.13 13.97
N SER A 149 8.78 1.46 15.12
CA SER A 149 7.84 0.43 15.55
C SER A 149 6.42 0.97 15.80
N ALA A 150 6.30 2.20 16.32
CA ALA A 150 5.00 2.84 16.53
C ALA A 150 4.29 3.14 15.20
N VAL A 151 5.02 3.61 14.18
CA VAL A 151 4.47 3.84 12.83
C VAL A 151 4.02 2.52 12.20
N MET A 152 4.83 1.46 12.31
CA MET A 152 4.45 0.13 11.82
C MET A 152 3.23 -0.45 12.54
N LEU A 153 3.14 -0.25 13.86
CA LEU A 153 1.97 -0.65 14.63
C LEU A 153 0.72 0.16 14.23
N ALA A 154 0.85 1.47 14.04
CA ALA A 154 -0.25 2.34 13.59
C ALA A 154 -0.75 1.91 12.20
N MET A 155 0.15 1.58 11.28
CA MET A 155 -0.17 1.03 9.96
C MET A 155 -0.92 -0.30 10.09
N SER A 156 -0.43 -1.23 10.91
CA SER A 156 -1.08 -2.52 11.15
C SER A 156 -2.47 -2.36 11.77
N PHE A 157 -2.62 -1.40 12.67
CA PHE A 157 -3.93 -1.07 13.27
C PHE A 157 -4.89 -0.45 12.25
N GLY A 158 -4.42 0.46 11.40
CA GLY A 158 -5.21 1.03 10.30
C GLY A 158 -5.70 -0.05 9.33
N PHE A 159 -4.80 -0.96 8.94
CA PHE A 159 -5.12 -2.13 8.12
C PHE A 159 -6.18 -3.01 8.80
N ALA A 160 -5.95 -3.38 10.05
CA ALA A 160 -6.87 -4.22 10.82
C ALA A 160 -8.27 -3.59 10.95
N THR A 161 -8.34 -2.29 11.21
CA THR A 161 -9.61 -1.58 11.40
C THR A 161 -10.40 -1.51 10.11
N LEU A 162 -9.75 -1.09 8.99
CA LEU A 162 -10.37 -1.01 7.68
C LEU A 162 -10.97 -2.36 7.26
N TYR A 163 -10.15 -3.40 7.28
CA TYR A 163 -10.58 -4.69 6.74
C TYR A 163 -11.50 -5.47 7.67
N THR A 164 -11.38 -5.27 8.99
CA THR A 164 -12.37 -5.80 9.93
C THR A 164 -13.72 -5.12 9.73
N TYR A 165 -13.74 -3.81 9.48
CA TYR A 165 -14.97 -3.10 9.14
C TYR A 165 -15.64 -3.67 7.89
N VAL A 166 -14.89 -3.87 6.80
CA VAL A 166 -15.39 -4.52 5.57
C VAL A 166 -15.91 -5.93 5.85
N ALA A 167 -15.16 -6.74 6.61
CA ALA A 167 -15.53 -8.12 6.91
C ALA A 167 -16.78 -8.25 7.80
N LEU A 168 -17.09 -7.23 8.61
CA LEU A 168 -18.28 -7.18 9.46
C LEU A 168 -19.52 -6.61 8.74
N ASN A 169 -19.35 -6.02 7.55
CA ASN A 169 -20.42 -5.43 6.75
C ASN A 169 -20.60 -6.18 5.42
N PRO A 170 -21.32 -7.31 5.37
CA PRO A 170 -21.46 -8.12 4.16
C PRO A 170 -22.01 -7.39 2.94
N VAL A 171 -22.77 -6.32 3.15
CA VAL A 171 -23.32 -5.46 2.07
C VAL A 171 -22.22 -4.77 1.24
N LEU A 172 -21.00 -4.63 1.81
CA LEU A 172 -19.85 -4.04 1.12
C LEU A 172 -19.09 -5.07 0.27
N LEU A 173 -19.33 -6.36 0.48
CA LEU A 173 -18.64 -7.42 -0.26
C LEU A 173 -19.20 -7.56 -1.68
N ALA A 174 -18.36 -8.02 -2.58
CA ALA A 174 -18.76 -8.36 -3.95
C ALA A 174 -19.69 -9.58 -3.96
N ASP A 175 -20.51 -9.68 -5.01
CA ASP A 175 -21.45 -10.78 -5.18
C ASP A 175 -20.70 -12.13 -5.25
N GLY A 176 -21.22 -13.13 -4.55
CA GLY A 176 -20.63 -14.48 -4.50
C GLY A 176 -19.49 -14.68 -3.50
N VAL A 177 -19.07 -13.64 -2.76
CA VAL A 177 -18.05 -13.75 -1.72
C VAL A 177 -18.69 -14.30 -0.42
N ASP A 178 -18.11 -15.36 0.17
CA ASP A 178 -18.57 -15.89 1.47
C ASP A 178 -18.09 -14.99 2.63
N PRO A 179 -19.00 -14.26 3.32
CA PRO A 179 -18.63 -13.37 4.41
C PRO A 179 -17.93 -14.07 5.57
N GLY A 180 -18.27 -15.35 5.83
CA GLY A 180 -17.70 -16.14 6.92
C GLY A 180 -16.23 -16.47 6.70
N SER A 181 -15.84 -16.78 5.47
CA SER A 181 -14.44 -17.07 5.12
C SER A 181 -13.59 -15.80 5.16
N VAL A 182 -14.11 -14.70 4.61
CA VAL A 182 -13.45 -13.38 4.63
C VAL A 182 -13.18 -12.93 6.06
N ARG A 183 -14.20 -12.97 6.92
CA ARG A 183 -14.07 -12.57 8.32
C ARG A 183 -13.00 -13.38 9.06
N ARG A 184 -12.99 -14.72 8.91
CA ARG A 184 -11.99 -15.57 9.57
C ARG A 184 -10.58 -15.27 9.11
N SER A 185 -10.38 -15.09 7.79
CA SER A 185 -9.07 -14.78 7.21
C SER A 185 -8.55 -13.42 7.67
N ILE A 186 -9.37 -12.39 7.57
CA ILE A 186 -9.00 -11.01 7.90
C ILE A 186 -8.72 -10.87 9.40
N VAL A 187 -9.60 -11.36 10.28
CA VAL A 187 -9.42 -11.24 11.73
C VAL A 187 -8.14 -11.95 12.17
N ARG A 188 -7.89 -13.14 11.64
CA ARG A 188 -6.66 -13.90 11.96
C ARG A 188 -5.41 -13.17 11.48
N PHE A 189 -5.40 -12.69 10.24
CA PHE A 189 -4.27 -11.97 9.65
C PHE A 189 -3.96 -10.68 10.43
N SER A 190 -5.00 -9.91 10.76
CA SER A 190 -4.89 -8.65 11.50
C SER A 190 -4.43 -8.86 12.94
N ALA A 191 -4.97 -9.87 13.64
CA ALA A 191 -4.58 -10.16 15.02
C ALA A 191 -3.10 -10.58 15.12
N ILE A 192 -2.62 -11.42 14.18
CA ILE A 192 -1.21 -11.81 14.10
C ILE A 192 -0.34 -10.56 13.83
N GLY A 193 -0.73 -9.70 12.89
CA GLY A 193 0.00 -8.48 12.55
C GLY A 193 0.17 -7.55 13.73
N ILE A 194 -0.92 -7.20 14.39
CA ILE A 194 -0.88 -6.35 15.60
C ILE A 194 0.00 -6.98 16.67
N GLY A 195 -0.15 -8.28 16.95
CA GLY A 195 0.64 -8.98 17.96
C GLY A 195 2.14 -8.93 17.66
N LEU A 196 2.54 -9.18 16.40
CA LEU A 196 3.94 -9.12 15.98
C LEU A 196 4.52 -7.71 16.12
N TYR A 197 3.78 -6.65 15.70
CA TYR A 197 4.28 -5.28 15.84
C TYR A 197 4.29 -4.78 17.29
N VAL A 198 3.42 -5.27 18.16
CA VAL A 198 3.52 -5.03 19.62
C VAL A 198 4.81 -5.66 20.18
N VAL A 199 5.17 -6.86 19.74
CA VAL A 199 6.45 -7.50 20.14
C VAL A 199 7.65 -6.68 19.65
N THR A 200 7.63 -6.17 18.39
CA THR A 200 8.73 -5.33 17.90
C THR A 200 8.88 -4.02 18.69
N LEU A 201 7.77 -3.44 19.14
CA LEU A 201 7.81 -2.27 20.03
C LEU A 201 8.52 -2.59 21.36
N GLY A 202 8.29 -3.78 21.93
CA GLY A 202 9.02 -4.28 23.10
C GLY A 202 10.51 -4.47 22.81
N ILE A 203 10.86 -5.04 21.65
CA ILE A 203 12.26 -5.22 21.23
C ILE A 203 12.97 -3.87 21.03
N ALA A 204 12.26 -2.86 20.50
CA ALA A 204 12.79 -1.52 20.28
C ALA A 204 13.31 -0.85 21.59
N VAL A 205 12.69 -1.17 22.74
CA VAL A 205 13.14 -0.69 24.04
C VAL A 205 14.53 -1.21 24.41
N VAL A 206 14.88 -2.42 23.93
CA VAL A 206 16.12 -3.13 24.31
C VAL A 206 17.22 -2.89 23.27
N SER A 207 16.92 -3.01 21.98
CA SER A 207 17.93 -2.96 20.91
C SER A 207 17.34 -2.50 19.59
N ALA A 208 17.84 -1.38 19.06
CA ALA A 208 17.43 -0.86 17.75
C ALA A 208 17.82 -1.79 16.59
N PRO A 209 19.03 -2.37 16.51
CA PRO A 209 19.36 -3.35 15.48
C PRO A 209 18.49 -4.61 15.54
N ALA A 210 18.22 -5.15 16.74
CA ALA A 210 17.33 -6.31 16.89
C ALA A 210 15.88 -5.97 16.45
N CYS A 211 15.43 -4.76 16.69
CA CYS A 211 14.14 -4.25 16.23
C CYS A 211 14.05 -4.25 14.69
N LEU A 212 15.07 -3.73 14.00
CA LEU A 212 15.12 -3.75 12.53
C LEU A 212 15.10 -5.19 11.97
N VAL A 213 15.91 -6.08 12.54
CA VAL A 213 15.93 -7.51 12.16
C VAL A 213 14.55 -8.15 12.37
N ALA A 214 13.87 -7.86 13.48
CA ALA A 214 12.52 -8.38 13.74
C ALA A 214 11.51 -7.91 12.69
N HIS A 215 11.55 -6.62 12.29
CA HIS A 215 10.69 -6.10 11.22
C HIS A 215 11.00 -6.76 9.87
N PHE A 216 12.27 -6.98 9.54
CA PHE A 216 12.66 -7.69 8.34
C PHE A 216 12.13 -9.13 8.32
N VAL A 217 12.25 -9.86 9.43
CA VAL A 217 11.71 -11.22 9.56
C VAL A 217 10.19 -11.23 9.40
N ILE A 218 9.48 -10.25 9.98
CA ILE A 218 8.04 -10.08 9.80
C ILE A 218 7.70 -9.81 8.34
N ALA A 219 8.46 -8.97 7.64
CA ALA A 219 8.25 -8.71 6.22
C ALA A 219 8.41 -10.00 5.40
N ILE A 220 9.48 -10.77 5.62
CA ILE A 220 9.67 -12.06 4.95
C ILE A 220 8.53 -13.04 5.26
N TYR A 221 8.08 -13.14 6.51
CA TYR A 221 6.94 -13.96 6.87
C TYR A 221 5.70 -13.59 6.06
N TYR A 222 5.36 -12.31 5.94
CA TYR A 222 4.20 -11.84 5.20
C TYR A 222 4.35 -11.91 3.68
N CYS A 223 5.54 -11.96 3.11
CA CYS A 223 5.75 -12.28 1.69
C CYS A 223 5.13 -13.63 1.30
N PHE A 224 5.12 -14.60 2.23
CA PHE A 224 4.56 -15.93 2.00
C PHE A 224 3.12 -16.10 2.51
N GLN A 225 2.66 -15.21 3.38
CA GLN A 225 1.32 -15.23 4.00
C GLN A 225 0.43 -14.16 3.36
N GLN A 226 -0.03 -14.42 2.13
CA GLN A 226 -0.98 -13.53 1.46
C GLN A 226 -2.42 -13.86 1.86
N ILE A 227 -3.28 -12.84 1.91
CA ILE A 227 -4.73 -13.02 2.02
C ILE A 227 -5.21 -13.63 0.70
N ARG A 228 -5.47 -14.94 0.72
CA ARG A 228 -6.08 -15.64 -0.43
C ARG A 228 -7.55 -15.89 -0.10
N PRO A 229 -8.47 -15.16 -0.72
CA PRO A 229 -9.88 -15.52 -0.69
C PRO A 229 -10.04 -16.87 -1.39
N ARG A 230 -10.72 -17.82 -0.75
CA ARG A 230 -11.16 -19.02 -1.45
C ARG A 230 -12.29 -18.60 -2.39
N SER A 231 -12.05 -18.69 -3.69
CA SER A 231 -13.13 -18.70 -4.68
C SER A 231 -14.14 -19.79 -4.29
N PRO A 232 -15.45 -19.54 -4.32
CA PRO A 232 -16.42 -20.62 -4.21
C PRO A 232 -16.06 -21.66 -5.25
N ALA A 233 -15.96 -22.92 -4.84
CA ALA A 233 -15.79 -24.03 -5.78
C ALA A 233 -16.95 -23.98 -6.77
N ALA A 234 -16.59 -23.92 -8.08
CA ALA A 234 -17.53 -24.02 -9.17
C ALA A 234 -18.23 -25.40 -9.17
#